data_de213fa87bfab24bd2619030c60da288
#
_entry.id   de213fa87bfab24bd2619030c60da288
#
_cell.length_a   1.000
_cell.length_b   1.000
_cell.length_c   1.000
_cell.angle_alpha   90.00
_cell.angle_beta   90.00
_cell.angle_gamma   90.00
#
_symmetry.space_group_name_H-M   'P 1'
#
loop_
_entity.id
_entity.type
_entity.pdbx_description
1 polymer ?
#
loop_
_entity_poly.entity_id
_entity_poly.type
_entity_poly.pdbx_seq_one_letter_code
_entity_poly.pdbx_strand_id
1 'polypeptide(L)'
;MCIRDRAVGALEALGIVFGVGQWMVTTFENVDWVIFGGLDIVVFVLGFLSAAIDNVPLVAASMGMFGEAVDDPLWHGIAYAAGTGGSMIIIGSAAGVVAMGMEKIDFMWYLKKIAFLAFIGYIAGFMTFILLRDFVLI
;
A
#
# COMPACT_ATOMS: atom_id res chain seq x y z
N MET A 1 13.57 -17.99 6.63
CA MET A 1 13.13 -17.57 5.30
C MET A 1 11.75 -18.18 5.05
N CYS A 2 10.71 -17.36 5.06
CA CYS A 2 9.32 -17.84 4.95
C CYS A 2 8.96 -18.24 3.52
N ILE A 3 7.98 -19.12 3.37
CA ILE A 3 7.45 -19.53 2.05
C ILE A 3 6.99 -18.30 1.25
N ARG A 4 6.46 -17.27 1.94
CA ARG A 4 6.08 -15.98 1.34
C ARG A 4 7.26 -15.27 0.67
N ASP A 5 8.41 -15.18 1.33
CA ASP A 5 9.58 -14.48 0.80
C ASP A 5 10.10 -15.15 -0.47
N ARG A 6 10.04 -16.49 -0.51
CA ARG A 6 10.39 -17.27 -1.69
C ARG A 6 9.41 -17.07 -2.86
N ALA A 7 8.11 -16.96 -2.55
CA ALA A 7 7.10 -16.73 -3.58
C ALA A 7 7.24 -15.32 -4.19
N VAL A 8 7.44 -14.30 -3.36
CA VAL A 8 7.69 -12.92 -3.85
C VAL A 8 8.98 -12.86 -4.65
N GLY A 9 10.08 -13.43 -4.15
CA GLY A 9 11.37 -13.47 -4.89
C GLY A 9 11.29 -14.24 -6.21
N ALA A 10 10.47 -15.29 -6.28
CA ALA A 10 10.24 -16.01 -7.55
C ALA A 10 9.45 -15.14 -8.55
N LEU A 11 8.43 -14.43 -8.12
CA LEU A 11 7.65 -13.53 -8.97
C LEU A 11 8.50 -12.35 -9.46
N GLU A 12 9.38 -11.84 -8.60
CA GLU A 12 10.33 -10.79 -8.94
C GLU A 12 11.36 -11.30 -9.99
N ALA A 13 11.94 -12.47 -9.76
CA ALA A 13 12.88 -13.09 -10.70
C ALA A 13 12.27 -13.41 -12.08
N LEU A 14 10.96 -13.66 -12.13
CA LEU A 14 10.21 -13.84 -13.39
C LEU A 14 9.83 -12.50 -14.06
N GLY A 15 10.13 -11.36 -13.46
CA GLY A 15 9.77 -10.05 -13.98
C GLY A 15 8.26 -9.74 -13.95
N ILE A 16 7.46 -10.61 -13.34
CA ILE A 16 5.98 -10.43 -13.26
C ILE A 16 5.65 -9.19 -12.42
N VAL A 17 6.34 -9.02 -11.32
CA VAL A 17 6.16 -7.86 -10.41
C VAL A 17 6.45 -6.56 -11.15
N PHE A 18 7.56 -6.50 -11.88
CA PHE A 18 7.91 -5.34 -12.71
C PHE A 18 6.87 -5.09 -13.80
N GLY A 19 6.39 -6.15 -14.48
CA GLY A 19 5.36 -6.06 -15.51
C GLY A 19 4.03 -5.50 -14.97
N VAL A 20 3.61 -5.92 -13.79
CA VAL A 20 2.42 -5.37 -13.11
C VAL A 20 2.62 -3.90 -12.75
N GLY A 21 3.77 -3.53 -12.22
CA GLY A 21 4.11 -2.14 -11.93
C GLY A 21 4.06 -1.26 -13.17
N GLN A 22 4.69 -1.69 -14.26
CA GLN A 22 4.66 -0.96 -15.54
C GLN A 22 3.24 -0.85 -16.10
N TRP A 23 2.46 -1.91 -16.04
CA TRP A 23 1.06 -1.88 -16.47
C TRP A 23 0.23 -0.88 -15.64
N MET A 24 0.44 -0.83 -14.33
CA MET A 24 -0.22 0.15 -13.46
C MET A 24 0.18 1.57 -13.83
N VAL A 25 1.48 1.84 -13.95
CA VAL A 25 1.98 3.17 -14.32
C VAL A 25 1.42 3.60 -15.67
N THR A 26 1.51 2.79 -16.72
CA THR A 26 1.02 3.14 -18.04
C THR A 26 -0.50 3.32 -18.11
N THR A 27 -1.24 2.60 -17.26
CA THR A 27 -2.70 2.73 -17.19
C THR A 27 -3.12 4.05 -16.56
N PHE A 28 -2.37 4.51 -15.54
CA PHE A 28 -2.69 5.73 -14.79
C PHE A 28 -1.88 6.96 -15.22
N GLU A 29 -0.88 6.82 -16.10
CA GLU A 29 -0.05 7.92 -16.60
C GLU A 29 -0.86 9.03 -17.28
N ASN A 30 -1.99 8.70 -17.87
CA ASN A 30 -2.89 9.66 -18.55
C ASN A 30 -3.96 10.25 -17.62
N VAL A 31 -3.94 9.94 -16.34
CA VAL A 31 -4.90 10.42 -15.35
C VAL A 31 -4.27 11.56 -14.54
N ASP A 32 -4.09 12.70 -15.20
CA ASP A 32 -3.67 13.93 -14.53
C ASP A 32 -4.90 14.61 -13.89
N TRP A 33 -5.17 14.27 -12.65
CA TRP A 33 -6.08 15.05 -11.82
C TRP A 33 -5.29 16.20 -11.19
N VAL A 34 -5.95 17.35 -11.03
CA VAL A 34 -5.35 18.63 -10.57
C VAL A 34 -4.54 18.51 -9.27
N ILE A 35 -4.75 17.46 -8.48
CA ILE A 35 -4.14 17.22 -7.17
C ILE A 35 -3.38 15.87 -7.12
N PHE A 36 -3.71 14.91 -8.00
CA PHE A 36 -3.13 13.56 -8.01
C PHE A 36 -2.35 13.31 -9.30
N GLY A 37 -1.06 13.08 -9.19
CA GLY A 37 -0.27 12.52 -10.28
C GLY A 37 -0.60 11.03 -10.49
N GLY A 38 -0.32 10.50 -11.69
CA GLY A 38 -0.56 9.08 -11.97
C GLY A 38 0.12 8.14 -10.99
N LEU A 39 1.32 8.47 -10.51
CA LEU A 39 2.04 7.72 -9.48
C LEU A 39 1.33 7.73 -8.12
N ASP A 40 0.69 8.84 -7.73
CA ASP A 40 -0.04 8.92 -6.47
C ASP A 40 -1.25 7.98 -6.46
N ILE A 41 -1.91 7.82 -7.61
CA ILE A 41 -3.02 6.87 -7.76
C ILE A 41 -2.50 5.44 -7.62
N VAL A 42 -1.37 5.12 -8.21
CA VAL A 42 -0.74 3.80 -8.08
C VAL A 42 -0.39 3.51 -6.62
N VAL A 43 0.22 4.46 -5.91
CA VAL A 43 0.53 4.35 -4.48
C VAL A 43 -0.74 4.17 -3.64
N PHE A 44 -1.80 4.92 -3.95
CA PHE A 44 -3.08 4.79 -3.26
C PHE A 44 -3.68 3.39 -3.45
N VAL A 45 -3.66 2.85 -4.67
CA VAL A 45 -4.14 1.50 -4.97
C VAL A 45 -3.30 0.43 -4.28
N LEU A 46 -1.97 0.59 -4.26
CA LEU A 46 -1.07 -0.31 -3.53
C LEU A 46 -1.39 -0.34 -2.03
N GLY A 47 -1.67 0.81 -1.44
CA GLY A 47 -2.10 0.87 -0.04
C GLY A 47 -3.44 0.19 0.20
N PHE A 48 -4.38 0.29 -0.73
CA PHE A 48 -5.64 -0.46 -0.64
C PHE A 48 -5.41 -1.98 -0.75
N LEU A 49 -4.49 -2.42 -1.61
CA LEU A 49 -4.09 -3.82 -1.71
C LEU A 49 -3.39 -4.32 -0.43
N SER A 50 -2.68 -3.44 0.29
CA SER A 50 -2.09 -3.75 1.59
C SER A 50 -3.12 -4.17 2.64
N ALA A 51 -4.38 -3.79 2.49
CA ALA A 51 -5.46 -4.26 3.35
C ALA A 51 -5.67 -5.79 3.28
N ALA A 52 -5.33 -6.41 2.15
CA ALA A 52 -5.47 -7.85 1.94
C ALA A 52 -4.14 -8.61 1.94
N ILE A 53 -3.06 -7.92 1.57
CA ILE A 53 -1.70 -8.48 1.49
C ILE A 53 -0.88 -7.87 2.62
N ASP A 54 -0.09 -8.69 3.31
CA ASP A 54 0.79 -8.23 4.38
C ASP A 54 1.74 -7.11 3.88
N ASN A 55 1.96 -6.09 4.71
CA ASN A 55 2.71 -4.89 4.37
C ASN A 55 4.13 -5.19 3.86
N VAL A 56 4.83 -6.13 4.52
CA VAL A 56 6.24 -6.43 4.21
C VAL A 56 6.42 -6.98 2.79
N PRO A 57 5.71 -8.04 2.36
CA PRO A 57 5.83 -8.53 0.99
C PRO A 57 5.34 -7.53 -0.06
N LEU A 58 4.38 -6.66 0.28
CA LEU A 58 3.92 -5.63 -0.65
C LEU A 58 5.00 -4.58 -0.90
N VAL A 59 5.67 -4.09 0.17
CA VAL A 59 6.77 -3.13 0.03
C VAL A 59 7.95 -3.77 -0.71
N ALA A 60 8.29 -5.02 -0.41
CA ALA A 60 9.34 -5.73 -1.13
C ALA A 60 9.03 -5.86 -2.63
N ALA A 61 7.77 -6.17 -2.98
CA ALA A 61 7.32 -6.21 -4.36
C ALA A 61 7.40 -4.84 -5.04
N SER A 62 6.99 -3.76 -4.34
CA SER A 62 7.08 -2.40 -4.89
C SER A 62 8.51 -1.98 -5.19
N MET A 63 9.49 -2.40 -4.41
CA MET A 63 10.92 -2.15 -4.70
C MET A 63 11.38 -2.80 -6.02
N GLY A 64 10.76 -3.91 -6.41
CA GLY A 64 10.99 -4.53 -7.73
C GLY A 64 10.16 -3.92 -8.87
N MET A 65 9.12 -3.13 -8.56
CA MET A 65 8.27 -2.47 -9.55
C MET A 65 8.84 -1.16 -10.07
N PHE A 66 9.45 -0.37 -9.17
CA PHE A 66 9.92 0.99 -9.44
C PHE A 66 11.44 1.06 -9.34
N GLY A 67 12.07 1.71 -10.32
CA GLY A 67 13.53 1.94 -10.37
C GLY A 67 13.94 3.34 -9.90
N GLU A 68 13.15 3.96 -9.05
CA GLU A 68 13.37 5.34 -8.58
C GLU A 68 14.51 5.44 -7.56
N ALA A 69 15.02 6.67 -7.40
CA ALA A 69 16.10 6.95 -6.46
C ALA A 69 15.69 6.62 -5.01
N VAL A 70 16.68 6.33 -4.15
CA VAL A 70 16.45 5.87 -2.76
C VAL A 70 15.66 6.87 -1.92
N ASP A 71 15.81 8.17 -2.16
CA ASP A 71 15.16 9.27 -1.41
C ASP A 71 13.95 9.87 -2.17
N ASP A 72 13.42 9.17 -3.17
CA ASP A 72 12.28 9.67 -3.91
C ASP A 72 11.01 9.73 -3.03
N PRO A 73 10.20 10.80 -3.13
CA PRO A 73 8.93 10.92 -2.42
C PRO A 73 7.97 9.73 -2.63
N LEU A 74 8.10 9.01 -3.73
CA LEU A 74 7.37 7.78 -4.01
C LEU A 74 7.50 6.76 -2.87
N TRP A 75 8.74 6.57 -2.36
CA TRP A 75 9.01 5.60 -1.28
C TRP A 75 8.34 5.98 0.03
N HIS A 76 8.30 7.28 0.34
CA HIS A 76 7.56 7.78 1.50
C HIS A 76 6.05 7.52 1.36
N GLY A 77 5.52 7.74 0.16
CA GLY A 77 4.12 7.43 -0.17
C GLY A 77 3.80 5.95 -0.03
N ILE A 78 4.66 5.07 -0.56
CA ILE A 78 4.51 3.61 -0.47
C ILE A 78 4.59 3.15 1.00
N ALA A 79 5.55 3.67 1.77
CA ALA A 79 5.69 3.33 3.19
C ALA A 79 4.44 3.73 4.00
N TYR A 80 3.92 4.95 3.76
CA TYR A 80 2.68 5.41 4.36
C TYR A 80 1.49 4.51 3.94
N ALA A 81 1.33 4.30 2.63
CA ALA A 81 0.20 3.57 2.06
C ALA A 81 0.18 2.11 2.52
N ALA A 82 1.34 1.43 2.51
CA ALA A 82 1.45 0.06 3.00
C ALA A 82 1.18 -0.03 4.51
N GLY A 83 1.78 0.86 5.30
CA GLY A 83 1.63 0.84 6.76
C GLY A 83 0.21 1.12 7.24
N THR A 84 -0.45 2.12 6.66
CA THR A 84 -1.83 2.49 7.05
C THR A 84 -2.89 1.65 6.35
N GLY A 85 -2.64 1.23 5.11
CA GLY A 85 -3.54 0.39 4.32
C GLY A 85 -3.85 -0.95 5.00
N GLY A 86 -2.85 -1.58 5.60
CA GLY A 86 -2.99 -2.85 6.33
C GLY A 86 -3.96 -2.80 7.51
N SER A 87 -4.25 -1.62 8.05
CA SER A 87 -5.23 -1.45 9.15
C SER A 87 -6.69 -1.41 8.68
N MET A 88 -6.96 -1.25 7.39
CA MET A 88 -8.33 -1.21 6.86
C MET A 88 -9.04 -2.55 7.01
N ILE A 89 -8.31 -3.64 6.82
CA ILE A 89 -8.83 -5.00 7.05
C ILE A 89 -7.90 -5.68 8.06
N ILE A 90 -8.47 -6.23 9.14
CA ILE A 90 -7.68 -6.77 10.26
C ILE A 90 -6.69 -7.88 9.83
N ILE A 91 -6.95 -8.57 8.72
CA ILE A 91 -6.07 -9.60 8.16
C ILE A 91 -4.89 -9.04 7.36
N GLY A 92 -4.89 -7.75 7.03
CA GLY A 92 -3.81 -7.09 6.28
C GLY A 92 -2.53 -6.88 7.09
N SER A 93 -2.54 -7.19 8.39
CA SER A 93 -1.34 -7.16 9.23
C SER A 93 -1.26 -8.36 10.16
N ALA A 94 -0.05 -8.88 10.36
CA ALA A 94 0.19 -9.99 11.29
C ALA A 94 -0.23 -9.61 12.73
N ALA A 95 0.03 -8.37 13.14
CA ALA A 95 -0.40 -7.86 14.45
C ALA A 95 -1.92 -7.83 14.60
N GLY A 96 -2.64 -7.43 13.55
CA GLY A 96 -4.11 -7.45 13.54
C GLY A 96 -4.68 -8.84 13.71
N VAL A 97 -4.11 -9.84 13.02
CA VAL A 97 -4.53 -11.24 13.14
C VAL A 97 -4.30 -11.78 14.56
N VAL A 98 -3.16 -11.47 15.17
CA VAL A 98 -2.85 -11.85 16.55
C VAL A 98 -3.82 -11.18 17.52
N ALA A 99 -4.06 -9.88 17.40
CA ALA A 99 -5.00 -9.14 18.24
C ALA A 99 -6.43 -9.69 18.11
N MET A 100 -6.88 -10.04 16.91
CA MET A 100 -8.17 -10.68 16.67
C MET A 100 -8.30 -11.99 17.42
N GLY A 101 -7.23 -12.81 17.41
CA GLY A 101 -7.21 -14.09 18.12
C GLY A 101 -7.21 -13.95 19.63
N MET A 102 -6.45 -12.98 20.17
CA MET A 102 -6.33 -12.72 21.61
C MET A 102 -7.62 -12.12 22.20
N GLU A 103 -8.20 -11.14 21.52
CA GLU A 103 -9.40 -10.42 21.97
C GLU A 103 -10.71 -11.10 21.52
N LYS A 104 -10.62 -12.22 20.80
CA LYS A 104 -11.77 -12.94 20.23
C LYS A 104 -12.70 -12.04 19.42
N ILE A 105 -12.12 -11.09 18.69
CA ILE A 105 -12.87 -10.16 17.84
C ILE A 105 -13.30 -10.90 16.58
N ASP A 106 -14.58 -10.83 16.24
CA ASP A 106 -15.10 -11.40 15.01
C ASP A 106 -14.69 -10.51 13.81
N PHE A 107 -14.21 -11.15 12.73
CA PHE A 107 -13.80 -10.46 11.50
C PHE A 107 -14.90 -9.57 10.95
N MET A 108 -16.14 -10.05 10.93
CA MET A 108 -17.28 -9.32 10.39
C MET A 108 -17.64 -8.10 11.26
N TRP A 109 -17.44 -8.20 12.57
CA TRP A 109 -17.61 -7.08 13.49
C TRP A 109 -16.58 -5.97 13.21
N TYR A 110 -15.30 -6.37 13.05
CA TYR A 110 -14.22 -5.41 12.69
C TYR A 110 -14.52 -4.70 11.38
N LEU A 111 -14.89 -5.45 10.35
CA LEU A 111 -15.18 -4.91 9.02
C LEU A 111 -16.32 -3.87 9.06
N LYS A 112 -17.37 -4.11 9.87
CA LYS A 112 -18.52 -3.19 9.97
C LYS A 112 -18.25 -1.97 10.85
N LYS A 113 -17.42 -2.11 11.88
CA LYS A 113 -17.26 -1.06 12.92
C LYS A 113 -15.97 -0.25 12.74
N ILE A 114 -14.89 -0.88 12.34
CA ILE A 114 -13.56 -0.27 12.33
C ILE A 114 -13.06 0.00 10.90
N ALA A 115 -13.28 -0.91 9.96
CA ALA A 115 -12.76 -0.80 8.61
C ALA A 115 -13.18 0.51 7.90
N PHE A 116 -14.43 0.93 8.07
CA PHE A 116 -14.92 2.18 7.47
C PHE A 116 -14.21 3.41 8.05
N LEU A 117 -14.00 3.42 9.37
CA LEU A 117 -13.30 4.53 10.03
C LEU A 117 -11.81 4.54 9.66
N ALA A 118 -11.19 3.35 9.57
CA ALA A 118 -9.81 3.19 9.12
C ALA A 118 -9.65 3.65 7.66
N PHE A 119 -10.61 3.36 6.79
CA PHE A 119 -10.62 3.84 5.41
C PHE A 119 -10.69 5.37 5.31
N ILE A 120 -11.55 6.02 6.10
CA ILE A 120 -11.61 7.49 6.17
C ILE A 120 -10.26 8.05 6.64
N GLY A 121 -9.67 7.46 7.68
CA GLY A 121 -8.35 7.84 8.18
C GLY A 121 -7.24 7.66 7.14
N TYR A 122 -7.29 6.59 6.36
CA TYR A 122 -6.38 6.33 5.25
C TYR A 122 -6.45 7.44 4.19
N ILE A 123 -7.67 7.78 3.73
CA ILE A 123 -7.87 8.85 2.74
C ILE A 123 -7.39 10.20 3.29
N ALA A 124 -7.81 10.56 4.50
CA ALA A 124 -7.44 11.84 5.11
C ALA A 124 -5.93 11.98 5.26
N GLY A 125 -5.26 10.94 5.74
CA GLY A 125 -3.80 10.95 5.87
C GLY A 125 -3.07 10.96 4.53
N PHE A 126 -3.57 10.25 3.51
CA PHE A 126 -3.00 10.28 2.17
C PHE A 126 -3.13 11.67 1.53
N MET A 127 -4.27 12.31 1.67
CA MET A 127 -4.48 13.71 1.24
C MET A 127 -3.53 14.67 1.95
N THR A 128 -3.35 14.49 3.26
CA THR A 128 -2.40 15.30 4.05
C THR A 128 -0.97 15.08 3.57
N PHE A 129 -0.59 13.84 3.27
CA PHE A 129 0.73 13.51 2.73
C PHE A 129 1.00 14.23 1.41
N ILE A 130 0.06 14.20 0.46
CA ILE A 130 0.17 14.89 -0.83
C ILE A 130 0.31 16.39 -0.62
N LEU A 131 -0.56 17.00 0.19
CA LEU A 131 -0.51 18.44 0.47
C LEU A 131 0.81 18.86 1.10
N LEU A 132 1.35 18.08 2.05
CA LEU A 132 2.64 18.36 2.66
C LEU A 132 3.79 18.21 1.66
N ARG A 133 3.75 17.18 0.82
CA ARG A 133 4.75 16.99 -0.24
C ARG A 133 4.77 18.18 -1.17
N ASP A 134 3.63 18.61 -1.67
CA ASP A 134 3.53 19.70 -2.63
C ASP A 134 3.84 21.06 -2.00
N PHE A 135 3.58 21.25 -0.71
CA PHE A 135 3.83 22.52 -0.03
C PHE A 135 5.23 22.64 0.59
N VAL A 136 5.86 21.53 0.99
CA VAL A 136 7.16 21.54 1.71
C VAL A 136 8.33 21.18 0.80
N LEU A 137 8.10 20.40 -0.26
CA LEU A 137 9.16 19.93 -1.17
C LEU A 137 9.27 20.76 -2.46
N ILE A 138 8.42 21.81 -2.62
CA ILE A 138 8.64 22.88 -3.57
C ILE A 138 9.40 23.99 -2.84
#